data_aea51ad8e2774975c76c48cac3b65c49
#
_entry.id   aea51ad8e2774975c76c48cac3b65c49
#
_cell.length_a   1.000
_cell.length_b   1.000
_cell.length_c   1.000
_cell.angle_alpha   90.00
_cell.angle_beta   90.00
_cell.angle_gamma   90.00
#
_symmetry.space_group_name_H-M   'P 1'
#
loop_
_entity.id
_entity.type
_entity.pdbx_description
1 polymer ?
#
loop_
_entity_poly.entity_id
_entity_poly.type
_entity_poly.pdbx_seq_one_letter_code
_entity_poly.pdbx_strand_id
1 'polypeptide(L)'
;RARDRDTGLTEPARVSASGWGWRPAARLAWALRGLDLSIAPGERVLLLGESGAGKSTLLRALAGVLAPDEGDAEGSLLIDGAAPAPGRAGLVLQDPDSQVILARVGDDVAFGCENLGVARDEIWQRVRHSLDEVGLAVPLDRATANLSGGQKQRLALAGVLAMRPRLLLLDEP
;
A
#
# COMPACT_ATOMS: atom_id res chain seq x y z
N ARG A 1 -8.08 26.38 -20.15
CA ARG A 1 -6.95 25.45 -20.35
C ARG A 1 -6.60 24.92 -18.96
N ALA A 2 -7.12 23.72 -18.63
CA ALA A 2 -6.74 22.98 -17.44
C ALA A 2 -5.24 22.68 -17.57
N ARG A 3 -4.46 23.06 -16.57
CA ARG A 3 -3.08 22.60 -16.43
C ARG A 3 -3.17 21.12 -16.10
N ASP A 4 -2.79 20.31 -17.06
CA ASP A 4 -2.47 18.90 -16.86
C ASP A 4 -1.34 18.88 -15.81
N ARG A 5 -1.72 18.57 -14.56
CA ARG A 5 -0.73 18.30 -13.53
C ARG A 5 -0.26 16.90 -13.87
N ASP A 6 0.93 16.81 -14.46
CA ASP A 6 1.69 15.55 -14.49
C ASP A 6 1.86 15.09 -13.03
N THR A 7 0.91 14.32 -12.58
CA THR A 7 0.86 13.82 -11.19
C THR A 7 1.89 12.74 -10.96
N GLY A 8 2.70 12.40 -11.96
CA GLY A 8 3.72 11.35 -11.85
C GLY A 8 3.17 9.99 -11.44
N LEU A 9 1.85 9.85 -11.37
CA LEU A 9 1.19 8.59 -11.06
C LEU A 9 1.29 7.67 -12.27
N THR A 10 1.75 6.47 -12.05
CA THR A 10 1.66 5.37 -13.02
C THR A 10 0.19 5.09 -13.33
N GLU A 11 -0.12 4.59 -14.53
CA GLU A 11 -1.50 4.23 -14.88
C GLU A 11 -2.12 3.37 -13.79
N PRO A 12 -3.36 3.70 -13.33
CA PRO A 12 -4.03 2.94 -12.30
C PRO A 12 -4.24 1.48 -12.68
N ALA A 13 -4.15 0.57 -11.72
CA ALA A 13 -4.32 -0.86 -11.95
C ALA A 13 -5.80 -1.26 -11.98
N ARG A 14 -6.10 -2.34 -12.72
CA ARG A 14 -7.35 -3.10 -12.63
C ARG A 14 -7.19 -4.19 -11.59
N VAL A 15 -8.22 -4.40 -10.74
CA VAL A 15 -8.28 -5.54 -9.82
C VAL A 15 -9.44 -6.45 -10.21
N SER A 16 -9.22 -7.76 -10.18
CA SER A 16 -10.28 -8.75 -10.35
C SER A 16 -10.10 -9.92 -9.40
N ALA A 17 -11.21 -10.43 -8.88
CA ALA A 17 -11.26 -11.67 -8.12
C ALA A 17 -12.41 -12.53 -8.63
N SER A 18 -12.22 -13.83 -8.69
CA SER A 18 -13.26 -14.79 -9.03
C SER A 18 -13.21 -15.98 -8.09
N GLY A 19 -14.28 -16.12 -7.28
CA GLY A 19 -14.40 -17.15 -6.26
C GLY A 19 -13.22 -17.14 -5.26
N TRP A 20 -12.54 -16.01 -5.09
CA TRP A 20 -11.33 -15.97 -4.28
C TRP A 20 -11.61 -16.17 -2.79
N GLY A 21 -10.74 -16.93 -2.14
CA GLY A 21 -10.75 -17.15 -0.70
C GLY A 21 -9.36 -17.35 -0.15
N TRP A 22 -9.23 -17.11 1.15
CA TRP A 22 -8.00 -17.32 1.90
C TRP A 22 -8.29 -17.94 3.27
N ARG A 23 -7.58 -19.02 3.60
CA ARG A 23 -7.63 -19.71 4.89
C ARG A 23 -6.24 -19.73 5.51
N PRO A 24 -5.99 -19.04 6.64
CA PRO A 24 -4.72 -19.13 7.35
C PRO A 24 -4.40 -20.57 7.75
N ALA A 25 -3.14 -21.01 7.63
CA ALA A 25 -2.72 -22.39 7.94
C ALA A 25 -3.05 -22.81 9.38
N ALA A 26 -3.01 -21.87 10.34
CA ALA A 26 -3.33 -22.11 11.73
C ALA A 26 -4.84 -22.15 12.05
N ARG A 27 -5.73 -21.98 11.05
CA ARG A 27 -7.19 -21.90 11.26
C ARG A 27 -7.93 -22.89 10.37
N LEU A 28 -9.00 -23.48 10.93
CA LEU A 28 -9.93 -24.32 10.16
C LEU A 28 -10.92 -23.46 9.35
N ALA A 29 -11.25 -22.27 9.86
CA ALA A 29 -12.19 -21.37 9.21
C ALA A 29 -11.48 -20.47 8.18
N TRP A 30 -12.15 -20.24 7.07
CA TRP A 30 -11.74 -19.27 6.05
C TRP A 30 -11.82 -17.85 6.61
N ALA A 31 -10.79 -17.06 6.37
CA ALA A 31 -10.82 -15.64 6.68
C ALA A 31 -11.69 -14.87 5.67
N LEU A 32 -11.73 -15.36 4.42
CA LEU A 32 -12.59 -14.88 3.35
C LEU A 32 -12.79 -16.01 2.35
N ARG A 33 -13.99 -16.14 1.77
CA ARG A 33 -14.28 -17.21 0.81
C ARG A 33 -15.30 -16.79 -0.23
N GLY A 34 -15.08 -17.22 -1.48
CA GLY A 34 -16.02 -17.00 -2.58
C GLY A 34 -16.16 -15.54 -2.99
N LEU A 35 -15.11 -14.72 -2.85
CA LEU A 35 -15.15 -13.32 -3.25
C LEU A 35 -15.12 -13.18 -4.77
N ASP A 36 -16.13 -12.53 -5.33
CA ASP A 36 -16.14 -12.02 -6.69
C ASP A 36 -16.05 -10.49 -6.65
N LEU A 37 -15.05 -9.91 -7.33
CA LEU A 37 -14.76 -8.48 -7.29
C LEU A 37 -14.20 -8.02 -8.64
N SER A 38 -14.63 -6.86 -9.10
CA SER A 38 -14.04 -6.17 -10.25
C SER A 38 -13.93 -4.69 -9.96
N ILE A 39 -12.71 -4.15 -9.97
CA ILE A 39 -12.42 -2.73 -9.76
C ILE A 39 -11.74 -2.21 -11.02
N ALA A 40 -12.35 -1.17 -11.61
CA ALA A 40 -11.82 -0.52 -12.80
C ALA A 40 -10.59 0.36 -12.46
N PRO A 41 -9.68 0.62 -13.41
CA PRO A 41 -8.57 1.55 -13.21
C PRO A 41 -9.07 2.93 -12.76
N GLY A 42 -8.46 3.48 -11.69
CA GLY A 42 -8.84 4.78 -11.12
C GLY A 42 -10.10 4.79 -10.26
N GLU A 43 -10.78 3.67 -10.12
CA GLU A 43 -11.95 3.55 -9.24
C GLU A 43 -11.54 3.66 -7.76
N ARG A 44 -12.36 4.37 -6.98
CA ARG A 44 -12.21 4.47 -5.53
C ARG A 44 -13.25 3.60 -4.85
N VAL A 45 -12.79 2.62 -4.09
CA VAL A 45 -13.65 1.62 -3.44
C VAL A 45 -13.52 1.74 -1.93
N LEU A 46 -14.66 1.81 -1.25
CA LEU A 46 -14.75 1.72 0.20
C LEU A 46 -15.13 0.28 0.60
N LEU A 47 -14.23 -0.39 1.31
CA LEU A 47 -14.44 -1.75 1.80
C LEU A 47 -15.07 -1.70 3.20
N LEU A 48 -16.35 -2.08 3.29
CA LEU A 48 -17.10 -2.10 4.55
C LEU A 48 -17.34 -3.55 5.02
N GLY A 49 -17.41 -3.73 6.33
CA GLY A 49 -17.70 -5.02 6.96
C GLY A 49 -17.34 -5.01 8.44
N GLU A 50 -17.88 -5.98 9.17
CA GLU A 50 -17.60 -6.16 10.60
C GLU A 50 -16.10 -6.43 10.88
N SER A 51 -15.68 -6.23 12.13
CA SER A 51 -14.35 -6.64 12.56
C SER A 51 -14.20 -8.15 12.37
N GLY A 52 -13.07 -8.58 11.79
CA GLY A 52 -12.84 -10.00 11.48
C GLY A 52 -13.45 -10.49 10.16
N ALA A 53 -14.16 -9.65 9.39
CA ALA A 53 -14.75 -10.03 8.09
C ALA A 53 -13.71 -10.27 6.95
N GLY A 54 -12.42 -10.24 7.24
CA GLY A 54 -11.36 -10.51 6.25
C GLY A 54 -10.88 -9.29 5.44
N LYS A 55 -11.29 -8.06 5.80
CA LYS A 55 -10.88 -6.83 5.09
C LYS A 55 -9.36 -6.71 4.99
N SER A 56 -8.67 -6.71 6.12
CA SER A 56 -7.20 -6.62 6.15
C SER A 56 -6.52 -7.82 5.48
N THR A 57 -7.14 -8.99 5.50
CA THR A 57 -6.66 -10.17 4.75
C THR A 57 -6.70 -9.92 3.25
N LEU A 58 -7.80 -9.35 2.72
CA LEU A 58 -7.91 -8.98 1.32
C LEU A 58 -6.87 -7.91 0.94
N LEU A 59 -6.70 -6.87 1.76
CA LEU A 59 -5.71 -5.82 1.50
C LEU A 59 -4.28 -6.38 1.48
N ARG A 60 -3.94 -7.27 2.43
CA ARG A 60 -2.64 -7.96 2.46
C ARG A 60 -2.45 -8.88 1.26
N ALA A 61 -3.49 -9.59 0.83
CA ALA A 61 -3.45 -10.41 -0.38
C ALA A 61 -3.17 -9.54 -1.63
N LEU A 62 -3.89 -8.43 -1.80
CA LEU A 62 -3.67 -7.48 -2.89
C LEU A 62 -2.28 -6.83 -2.83
N ALA A 63 -1.73 -6.59 -1.64
CA ALA A 63 -0.35 -6.12 -1.48
C ALA A 63 0.71 -7.18 -1.83
N GLY A 64 0.30 -8.44 -2.02
CA GLY A 64 1.20 -9.56 -2.29
C GLY A 64 2.07 -9.97 -1.11
N VAL A 65 1.61 -9.70 0.13
CA VAL A 65 2.36 -9.97 1.36
C VAL A 65 1.84 -11.19 2.14
N LEU A 66 0.87 -11.92 1.60
CA LEU A 66 0.49 -13.23 2.12
C LEU A 66 1.39 -14.29 1.49
N ALA A 67 2.21 -14.94 2.31
CA ALA A 67 3.12 -15.97 1.82
C ALA A 67 2.34 -17.29 1.57
N PRO A 68 2.72 -18.08 0.53
CA PRO A 68 2.04 -19.34 0.19
C PRO A 68 2.02 -20.36 1.32
N ASP A 69 3.00 -20.33 2.22
CA ASP A 69 3.12 -21.21 3.38
C ASP A 69 2.31 -20.72 4.60
N GLU A 70 1.78 -19.48 4.54
CA GLU A 70 0.93 -18.92 5.61
C GLU A 70 -0.53 -19.37 5.52
N GLY A 71 -0.96 -20.03 4.43
CA GLY A 71 -2.34 -20.47 4.28
C GLY A 71 -2.67 -21.04 2.88
N ASP A 72 -3.94 -21.40 2.73
CA ASP A 72 -4.48 -21.92 1.48
C ASP A 72 -5.30 -20.84 0.77
N ALA A 73 -5.11 -20.70 -0.53
CA ALA A 73 -5.93 -19.86 -1.40
C ALA A 73 -6.84 -20.72 -2.29
N GLU A 74 -8.04 -20.22 -2.59
CA GLU A 74 -8.90 -20.75 -3.65
C GLU A 74 -9.33 -19.65 -4.62
N GLY A 75 -9.77 -20.03 -5.82
CA GLY A 75 -10.16 -19.07 -6.85
C GLY A 75 -8.98 -18.27 -7.42
N SER A 76 -9.26 -17.06 -7.89
CA SER A 76 -8.25 -16.17 -8.46
C SER A 76 -8.36 -14.74 -7.94
N LEU A 77 -7.21 -14.11 -7.67
CA LEU A 77 -7.07 -12.69 -7.34
C LEU A 77 -5.96 -12.11 -8.21
N LEU A 78 -6.29 -11.10 -9.02
CA LEU A 78 -5.39 -10.59 -10.04
C LEU A 78 -5.33 -9.06 -10.00
N ILE A 79 -4.14 -8.51 -10.26
CA ILE A 79 -3.88 -7.10 -10.54
C ILE A 79 -3.33 -7.02 -11.97
N ASP A 80 -4.06 -6.35 -12.88
CA ASP A 80 -3.75 -6.28 -14.32
C ASP A 80 -3.53 -7.67 -14.95
N GLY A 81 -4.35 -8.65 -14.55
CA GLY A 81 -4.30 -10.02 -15.07
C GLY A 81 -3.17 -10.89 -14.52
N ALA A 82 -2.38 -10.40 -13.58
CA ALA A 82 -1.32 -11.16 -12.92
C ALA A 82 -1.55 -11.28 -11.39
N ALA A 83 -1.01 -12.35 -10.79
CA ALA A 83 -1.08 -12.53 -9.35
C ALA A 83 -0.46 -11.33 -8.60
N PRO A 84 -1.03 -10.92 -7.44
CA PRO A 84 -0.41 -9.92 -6.59
C PRO A 84 1.03 -10.29 -6.23
N ALA A 85 1.90 -9.28 -6.20
CA ALA A 85 3.29 -9.44 -5.82
C ALA A 85 3.77 -8.21 -5.05
N PRO A 86 4.76 -8.35 -4.15
CA PRO A 86 5.34 -7.21 -3.43
C PRO A 86 5.80 -6.10 -4.39
N GLY A 87 5.55 -4.84 -4.02
CA GLY A 87 5.92 -3.67 -4.80
C GLY A 87 4.94 -3.27 -5.93
N ARG A 88 3.93 -4.09 -6.26
CA ARG A 88 2.88 -3.71 -7.23
C ARG A 88 1.78 -2.84 -6.65
N ALA A 89 1.46 -3.02 -5.39
CA ALA A 89 0.52 -2.21 -4.63
C ALA A 89 1.21 -1.57 -3.43
N GLY A 90 0.78 -0.37 -3.06
CA GLY A 90 1.18 0.29 -1.84
C GLY A 90 0.15 0.04 -0.74
N LEU A 91 0.60 -0.38 0.42
CA LEU A 91 -0.26 -0.67 1.57
C LEU A 91 0.09 0.25 2.74
N VAL A 92 -0.90 0.98 3.24
CA VAL A 92 -0.83 1.73 4.50
C VAL A 92 -1.64 0.97 5.53
N LEU A 93 -1.00 0.60 6.65
CA LEU A 93 -1.62 -0.16 7.74
C LEU A 93 -2.23 0.79 8.78
N GLN A 94 -3.12 0.25 9.60
CA GLN A 94 -3.80 0.95 10.68
C GLN A 94 -2.84 1.55 11.73
N ASP A 95 -1.77 0.82 12.08
CA ASP A 95 -0.78 1.27 13.06
C ASP A 95 0.43 1.93 12.38
N PRO A 96 0.55 3.27 12.45
CA PRO A 96 1.66 3.98 11.82
C PRO A 96 3.01 3.71 12.50
N ASP A 97 3.04 3.34 13.77
CA ASP A 97 4.29 3.04 14.47
C ASP A 97 4.95 1.77 13.92
N SER A 98 4.17 0.80 13.48
CA SER A 98 4.66 -0.43 12.86
C SER A 98 5.23 -0.23 11.45
N GLN A 99 4.98 0.92 10.82
CA GLN A 99 5.42 1.23 9.46
C GLN A 99 6.68 2.10 9.41
N VAL A 100 7.05 2.73 10.52
CA VAL A 100 8.30 3.51 10.60
C VAL A 100 9.48 2.55 10.73
N ILE A 101 10.35 2.53 9.72
CA ILE A 101 11.46 1.58 9.60
C ILE A 101 12.79 2.25 9.95
N LEU A 102 13.00 3.48 9.48
CA LEU A 102 14.27 4.18 9.60
C LEU A 102 14.20 5.38 10.55
N ALA A 103 15.36 5.75 11.06
CA ALA A 103 15.47 6.77 12.12
C ALA A 103 15.24 8.20 11.63
N ARG A 104 15.31 8.47 10.32
CA ARG A 104 15.16 9.81 9.74
C ARG A 104 14.02 9.84 8.72
N VAL A 105 13.28 10.93 8.70
CA VAL A 105 12.13 11.14 7.80
C VAL A 105 12.49 10.90 6.33
N GLY A 106 13.56 11.52 5.84
CA GLY A 106 13.94 11.40 4.43
C GLY A 106 14.33 9.98 4.06
N ASP A 107 15.09 9.31 4.92
CA ASP A 107 15.55 7.94 4.69
C ASP A 107 14.37 6.96 4.73
N ASP A 108 13.44 7.15 5.66
CA ASP A 108 12.25 6.30 5.81
C ASP A 108 11.35 6.36 4.57
N VAL A 109 11.10 7.56 4.04
CA VAL A 109 10.34 7.74 2.78
C VAL A 109 11.10 7.19 1.57
N ALA A 110 12.43 7.30 1.54
CA ALA A 110 13.27 6.80 0.45
C ALA A 110 13.35 5.26 0.39
N PHE A 111 13.19 4.59 1.52
CA PHE A 111 13.43 3.15 1.70
C PHE A 111 12.70 2.28 0.66
N GLY A 112 11.40 2.54 0.41
CA GLY A 112 10.64 1.80 -0.58
C GLY A 112 11.15 2.00 -2.02
N CYS A 113 11.57 3.22 -2.36
CA CYS A 113 12.15 3.54 -3.66
C CYS A 113 13.51 2.85 -3.86
N GLU A 114 14.33 2.78 -2.83
CA GLU A 114 15.64 2.08 -2.86
C GLU A 114 15.44 0.59 -3.13
N ASN A 115 14.48 -0.04 -2.44
CA ASN A 115 14.14 -1.46 -2.66
C ASN A 115 13.63 -1.75 -4.07
N LEU A 116 12.99 -0.76 -4.71
CA LEU A 116 12.54 -0.86 -6.11
C LEU A 116 13.65 -0.53 -7.13
N GLY A 117 14.85 -0.18 -6.68
CA GLY A 117 15.97 0.16 -7.55
C GLY A 117 15.82 1.49 -8.30
N VAL A 118 15.04 2.43 -7.77
CA VAL A 118 14.88 3.77 -8.35
C VAL A 118 16.21 4.52 -8.31
N ALA A 119 16.54 5.27 -9.36
CA ALA A 119 17.77 6.06 -9.41
C ALA A 119 17.83 7.10 -8.28
N ARG A 120 19.01 7.26 -7.67
CA ARG A 120 19.21 8.09 -6.47
C ARG A 120 18.68 9.51 -6.59
N ASP A 121 18.93 10.16 -7.72
CA ASP A 121 18.50 11.55 -7.94
C ASP A 121 16.97 11.65 -8.03
N GLU A 122 16.33 10.65 -8.61
CA GLU A 122 14.88 10.54 -8.68
C GLU A 122 14.26 10.25 -7.32
N ILE A 123 14.91 9.41 -6.47
CA ILE A 123 14.43 9.12 -5.11
C ILE A 123 14.20 10.42 -4.34
N TRP A 124 15.19 11.31 -4.30
CA TRP A 124 15.07 12.55 -3.52
C TRP A 124 14.02 13.52 -4.07
N GLN A 125 13.75 13.50 -5.36
CA GLN A 125 12.66 14.24 -5.96
C GLN A 125 11.31 13.68 -5.51
N ARG A 126 11.15 12.35 -5.56
CA ARG A 126 9.93 11.64 -5.11
C ARG A 126 9.68 11.85 -3.62
N VAL A 127 10.73 11.77 -2.79
CA VAL A 127 10.65 12.00 -1.33
C VAL A 127 10.08 13.38 -1.03
N ARG A 128 10.64 14.44 -1.62
CA ARG A 128 10.14 15.81 -1.39
C ARG A 128 8.70 15.96 -1.86
N HIS A 129 8.41 15.47 -3.06
CA HIS A 129 7.07 15.57 -3.65
C HIS A 129 6.02 14.86 -2.78
N SER A 130 6.27 13.63 -2.35
CA SER A 130 5.31 12.88 -1.54
C SER A 130 5.12 13.47 -0.14
N LEU A 131 6.17 14.02 0.48
CA LEU A 131 6.03 14.76 1.74
C LEU A 131 5.17 16.03 1.60
N ASP A 132 5.33 16.74 0.49
CA ASP A 132 4.51 17.92 0.17
C ASP A 132 3.05 17.53 -0.10
N GLU A 133 2.80 16.43 -0.82
CA GLU A 133 1.45 15.91 -1.10
C GLU A 133 0.67 15.57 0.17
N VAL A 134 1.33 14.98 1.16
CA VAL A 134 0.69 14.64 2.44
C VAL A 134 0.70 15.79 3.45
N GLY A 135 1.26 16.93 3.10
CA GLY A 135 1.35 18.11 3.97
C GLY A 135 2.25 17.87 5.20
N LEU A 136 3.31 17.08 5.07
CA LEU A 136 4.29 16.84 6.13
C LEU A 136 5.53 17.73 5.95
N ALA A 137 5.41 18.98 6.36
CA ALA A 137 6.48 19.98 6.28
C ALA A 137 7.45 19.85 7.46
N VAL A 138 8.42 18.94 7.37
CA VAL A 138 9.47 18.71 8.37
C VAL A 138 10.84 18.53 7.67
N PRO A 139 11.97 18.84 8.35
CA PRO A 139 13.29 18.55 7.81
C PRO A 139 13.48 17.07 7.51
N LEU A 140 14.19 16.72 6.43
CA LEU A 140 14.43 15.33 6.03
C LEU A 140 15.30 14.56 7.02
N ASP A 141 16.16 15.25 7.76
CA ASP A 141 17.04 14.70 8.80
C ASP A 141 16.36 14.60 10.18
N ARG A 142 15.09 15.06 10.30
CA ARG A 142 14.34 14.95 11.54
C ARG A 142 14.18 13.49 11.95
N ALA A 143 14.43 13.23 13.25
CA ALA A 143 14.21 11.90 13.81
C ALA A 143 12.74 11.50 13.77
N THR A 144 12.43 10.32 13.24
CA THR A 144 11.08 9.77 13.13
C THR A 144 10.45 9.54 14.50
N ALA A 145 11.26 9.22 15.53
CA ALA A 145 10.81 9.09 16.91
C ALA A 145 10.20 10.38 17.49
N ASN A 146 10.55 11.54 16.93
CA ASN A 146 10.06 12.85 17.37
C ASN A 146 8.81 13.32 16.60
N LEU A 147 8.17 12.45 15.84
CA LEU A 147 6.93 12.72 15.13
C LEU A 147 5.72 12.35 16.00
N SER A 148 4.67 13.16 15.93
CA SER A 148 3.35 12.80 16.49
C SER A 148 2.72 11.64 15.70
N GLY A 149 1.73 10.94 16.27
CA GLY A 149 1.00 9.86 15.60
C GLY A 149 0.46 10.26 14.23
N GLY A 150 -0.20 11.43 14.12
CA GLY A 150 -0.68 11.94 12.84
C GLY A 150 0.43 12.34 11.85
N GLN A 151 1.62 12.71 12.34
CA GLN A 151 2.79 12.91 11.48
C GLN A 151 3.37 11.59 10.99
N LYS A 152 3.41 10.53 11.82
CA LYS A 152 3.84 9.19 11.44
C LYS A 152 2.91 8.58 10.41
N GLN A 153 1.59 8.78 10.55
CA GLN A 153 0.61 8.34 9.55
C GLN A 153 0.84 9.01 8.19
N ARG A 154 1.09 10.33 8.18
CA ARG A 154 1.47 11.05 6.95
C ARG A 154 2.81 10.59 6.39
N LEU A 155 3.79 10.28 7.26
CA LEU A 155 5.07 9.73 6.85
C LEU A 155 4.91 8.38 6.15
N ALA A 156 4.14 7.45 6.73
CA ALA A 156 3.84 6.17 6.13
C ALA A 156 3.17 6.31 4.75
N LEU A 157 2.18 7.21 4.65
CA LEU A 157 1.52 7.50 3.37
C LEU A 157 2.52 8.10 2.35
N ALA A 158 3.39 9.03 2.77
CA ALA A 158 4.42 9.59 1.89
C ALA A 158 5.38 8.52 1.38
N GLY A 159 5.82 7.59 2.23
CA GLY A 159 6.67 6.46 1.83
C GLY A 159 6.02 5.58 0.76
N VAL A 160 4.72 5.31 0.91
CA VAL A 160 3.97 4.55 -0.08
C VAL A 160 3.80 5.34 -1.38
N LEU A 161 3.45 6.63 -1.33
CA LEU A 161 3.27 7.48 -2.53
C LEU A 161 4.58 7.67 -3.30
N ALA A 162 5.73 7.77 -2.61
CA ALA A 162 7.04 7.89 -3.23
C ALA A 162 7.37 6.70 -4.16
N MET A 163 6.88 5.51 -3.84
CA MET A 163 7.03 4.32 -4.69
C MET A 163 6.19 4.39 -5.97
N ARG A 164 5.23 5.32 -6.08
CA ARG A 164 4.29 5.47 -7.21
C ARG A 164 3.54 4.18 -7.50
N PRO A 165 2.82 3.59 -6.53
CA PRO A 165 2.10 2.35 -6.74
C PRO A 165 0.93 2.57 -7.71
N ARG A 166 0.60 1.53 -8.51
CA ARG A 166 -0.56 1.53 -9.42
C ARG A 166 -1.88 1.22 -8.69
N LEU A 167 -1.79 0.66 -7.49
CA LEU A 167 -2.90 0.38 -6.58
C LEU A 167 -2.52 0.85 -5.18
N LEU A 168 -3.33 1.72 -4.59
CA LEU A 168 -3.17 2.18 -3.21
C LEU A 168 -4.21 1.49 -2.31
N LEU A 169 -3.73 0.86 -1.25
CA LEU A 169 -4.51 0.13 -0.28
C LEU A 169 -4.38 0.82 1.09
N LEU A 170 -5.51 1.15 1.70
CA LEU A 170 -5.55 1.84 2.99
C LEU A 170 -6.35 1.00 3.98
N ASP A 171 -5.71 0.58 5.07
CA ASP A 171 -6.33 -0.20 6.15
C ASP A 171 -6.60 0.72 7.34
N GLU A 172 -7.84 1.23 7.46
CA GLU A 172 -8.29 2.20 8.49
C GLU A 172 -7.35 3.42 8.64
N PRO A 173 -7.12 4.18 7.54
CA PRO A 173 -6.13 5.25 7.49
C PRO A 173 -6.53 6.48 8.32
#